data_d5f2464511ab4fa80942f1729fd876f0
#
_entry.id   d5f2464511ab4fa80942f1729fd876f0
#
_cell.length_a   1.000
_cell.length_b   1.000
_cell.length_c   1.000
_cell.angle_alpha   90.00
_cell.angle_beta   90.00
_cell.angle_gamma   90.00
#
_symmetry.space_group_name_H-M   'P 1'
#
loop_
_entity.id
_entity.type
_entity.pdbx_description
1 polymer ?
#
loop_
_entity_poly.entity_id
_entity_poly.type
_entity_poly.pdbx_seq_one_letter_code
_entity_poly.pdbx_strand_id
1 'polypeptide(L)'
;MAFEGLSERLEAAFKRLKSKGSLNEADVRAAMRDVRMALLEADVSYKVAKDFTAKVTERAIGADVMESLTPAQMVIKIVNEELIDLMGGTKTRLATAPHPPTVIMLCGLQGAGKTTHCAKLALMLKNRGSRPMLVACDIYRPAAIKQLQVLGEKVGVPVFEKGTQDPVETAKQAVALAKDEGNDYVLIDTAGRLHIDEQLMDELKRIKSEVRPHEILLVVDAMTGQDAVNVASTFNETLGIDGLILTKLDGDTRGGAALSARAVTGKPIKFVGIGEKLGDLDTPTAWLRESSAWVTCSRLLKRRRPPLTRRRRRSSRRRYGRTSSTSTTCSIR
;
A
#
# COMPACT_ATOMS: atom_id res chain seq x y z
N MET A 1 11.25 -9.76 6.98
CA MET A 1 10.39 -8.67 6.42
C MET A 1 9.16 -9.28 5.78
N ALA A 2 8.02 -8.58 5.80
CA ALA A 2 6.81 -9.10 5.15
C ALA A 2 7.06 -9.44 3.67
N PHE A 3 6.44 -10.50 3.18
CA PHE A 3 6.61 -11.04 1.82
C PHE A 3 8.03 -11.57 1.44
N GLU A 4 8.91 -11.82 2.39
CA GLU A 4 10.26 -12.33 2.06
C GLU A 4 10.17 -13.70 1.36
N GLY A 5 9.38 -14.63 1.90
CA GLY A 5 9.14 -15.93 1.28
C GLY A 5 8.46 -15.85 -0.09
N LEU A 6 7.47 -14.94 -0.25
CA LEU A 6 6.84 -14.69 -1.55
C LEU A 6 7.87 -14.13 -2.56
N SER A 7 8.72 -13.22 -2.11
CA SER A 7 9.76 -12.61 -2.94
C SER A 7 10.74 -13.63 -3.48
N GLU A 8 11.26 -14.50 -2.63
CA GLU A 8 12.24 -15.54 -3.02
C GLU A 8 11.64 -16.51 -4.05
N ARG A 9 10.39 -16.92 -3.87
CA ARG A 9 9.70 -17.81 -4.78
C ARG A 9 9.34 -17.17 -6.11
N LEU A 10 8.88 -15.93 -6.09
CA LEU A 10 8.67 -15.16 -7.32
C LEU A 10 9.99 -14.98 -8.07
N GLU A 11 11.11 -14.74 -7.37
CA GLU A 11 12.43 -14.64 -7.97
C GLU A 11 12.86 -15.96 -8.63
N ALA A 12 12.63 -17.10 -7.98
CA ALA A 12 12.92 -18.41 -8.54
C ALA A 12 12.10 -18.69 -9.81
N ALA A 13 10.79 -18.40 -9.79
CA ALA A 13 9.92 -18.54 -10.97
C ALA A 13 10.39 -17.64 -12.12
N PHE A 14 10.74 -16.39 -11.83
CA PHE A 14 11.21 -15.44 -12.84
C PHE A 14 12.61 -15.74 -13.36
N LYS A 15 13.51 -16.32 -12.56
CA LYS A 15 14.81 -16.81 -13.06
C LYS A 15 14.63 -17.90 -14.09
N ARG A 16 13.72 -18.87 -13.85
CA ARG A 16 13.39 -19.92 -14.83
C ARG A 16 12.83 -19.33 -16.13
N LEU A 17 11.95 -18.35 -16.03
CA LEU A 17 11.40 -17.69 -17.20
C LEU A 17 12.47 -16.95 -18.03
N LYS A 18 13.42 -16.28 -17.37
CA LYS A 18 14.52 -15.56 -18.02
C LYS A 18 15.58 -16.45 -18.66
N SER A 19 15.77 -17.67 -18.18
CA SER A 19 16.75 -18.60 -18.75
C SER A 19 16.34 -19.10 -20.13
N LYS A 20 15.05 -18.97 -20.51
CA LYS A 20 14.53 -19.33 -21.82
C LYS A 20 14.71 -18.16 -22.78
N GLY A 21 15.36 -18.40 -23.91
CA GLY A 21 15.62 -17.36 -24.92
C GLY A 21 14.34 -16.88 -25.64
N SER A 22 13.43 -17.79 -25.92
CA SER A 22 12.07 -17.53 -26.42
C SER A 22 11.05 -18.10 -25.45
N LEU A 23 9.89 -17.49 -25.34
CA LEU A 23 8.77 -17.95 -24.53
C LEU A 23 7.64 -18.40 -25.41
N ASN A 24 7.02 -19.49 -25.01
CA ASN A 24 5.75 -19.94 -25.58
C ASN A 24 4.63 -19.87 -24.52
N GLU A 25 3.40 -20.06 -24.94
CA GLU A 25 2.23 -20.02 -24.05
C GLU A 25 2.35 -21.05 -22.91
N ALA A 26 2.87 -22.24 -23.17
CA ALA A 26 3.06 -23.28 -22.16
C ALA A 26 4.07 -22.86 -21.08
N ASP A 27 5.11 -22.12 -21.46
CA ASP A 27 6.10 -21.57 -20.53
C ASP A 27 5.50 -20.51 -19.60
N VAL A 28 4.67 -19.62 -20.15
CA VAL A 28 3.95 -18.61 -19.37
C VAL A 28 2.99 -19.28 -18.38
N ARG A 29 2.21 -20.25 -18.86
CA ARG A 29 1.28 -21.02 -18.00
C ARG A 29 2.00 -21.79 -16.89
N ALA A 30 3.19 -22.35 -17.18
CA ALA A 30 4.02 -23.02 -16.18
C ALA A 30 4.51 -22.03 -15.11
N ALA A 31 5.05 -20.88 -15.53
CA ALA A 31 5.48 -19.85 -14.61
C ALA A 31 4.33 -19.32 -13.73
N MET A 32 3.12 -19.17 -14.29
CA MET A 32 1.94 -18.73 -13.54
C MET A 32 1.46 -19.78 -12.54
N ARG A 33 1.71 -21.07 -12.77
CA ARG A 33 1.52 -22.09 -11.73
C ARG A 33 2.47 -21.91 -10.57
N ASP A 34 3.75 -21.65 -10.85
CA ASP A 34 4.75 -21.39 -9.79
C ASP A 34 4.38 -20.12 -9.00
N VAL A 35 3.95 -19.06 -9.69
CA VAL A 35 3.46 -17.81 -9.05
C VAL A 35 2.23 -18.08 -8.17
N ARG A 36 1.28 -18.88 -8.63
CA ARG A 36 0.11 -19.25 -7.83
C ARG A 36 0.49 -20.01 -6.57
N MET A 37 1.40 -20.96 -6.70
CA MET A 37 1.90 -21.69 -5.51
C MET A 37 2.59 -20.75 -4.53
N ALA A 38 3.40 -19.83 -5.02
CA ALA A 38 4.03 -18.81 -4.17
C ALA A 38 3.02 -17.93 -3.42
N LEU A 39 1.93 -17.53 -4.08
CA LEU A 39 0.85 -16.76 -3.45
C LEU A 39 0.10 -17.58 -2.40
N LEU A 40 -0.21 -18.85 -2.66
CA LEU A 40 -0.88 -19.73 -1.71
C LEU A 40 -0.03 -20.00 -0.47
N GLU A 41 1.27 -20.20 -0.64
CA GLU A 41 2.20 -20.38 0.47
C GLU A 41 2.43 -19.10 1.28
N ALA A 42 2.23 -17.94 0.64
CA ALA A 42 2.19 -16.65 1.31
C ALA A 42 0.84 -16.37 2.00
N ASP A 43 -0.06 -17.36 2.09
CA ASP A 43 -1.37 -17.27 2.74
C ASP A 43 -2.40 -16.38 1.99
N VAL A 44 -2.24 -16.23 0.68
CA VAL A 44 -3.26 -15.60 -0.17
C VAL A 44 -4.40 -16.61 -0.40
N SER A 45 -5.65 -16.17 -0.32
CA SER A 45 -6.79 -17.05 -0.57
C SER A 45 -6.76 -17.66 -1.98
N TYR A 46 -7.19 -18.93 -2.11
CA TYR A 46 -7.16 -19.64 -3.39
C TYR A 46 -7.89 -18.90 -4.53
N LYS A 47 -9.04 -18.31 -4.21
CA LYS A 47 -9.82 -17.52 -5.19
C LYS A 47 -9.01 -16.36 -5.73
N VAL A 48 -8.41 -15.57 -4.84
CA VAL A 48 -7.60 -14.40 -5.21
C VAL A 48 -6.36 -14.82 -6.02
N ALA A 49 -5.65 -15.85 -5.58
CA ALA A 49 -4.48 -16.36 -6.29
C ALA A 49 -4.83 -16.90 -7.69
N LYS A 50 -5.98 -17.57 -7.83
CA LYS A 50 -6.50 -18.06 -9.12
C LYS A 50 -6.86 -16.91 -10.06
N ASP A 51 -7.63 -15.93 -9.57
CA ASP A 51 -8.09 -14.79 -10.38
C ASP A 51 -6.91 -13.93 -10.82
N PHE A 52 -5.96 -13.67 -9.90
CA PHE A 52 -4.72 -12.97 -10.20
C PHE A 52 -3.92 -13.66 -11.32
N THR A 53 -3.65 -14.97 -11.17
CA THR A 53 -2.85 -15.69 -12.16
C THR A 53 -3.58 -15.85 -13.50
N ALA A 54 -4.91 -15.93 -13.53
CA ALA A 54 -5.68 -15.92 -14.75
C ALA A 54 -5.54 -14.59 -15.49
N LYS A 55 -5.72 -13.48 -14.80
CA LYS A 55 -5.59 -12.12 -15.37
C LYS A 55 -4.18 -11.85 -15.90
N VAL A 56 -3.15 -12.22 -15.14
CA VAL A 56 -1.75 -12.10 -15.61
C VAL A 56 -1.51 -12.97 -16.84
N THR A 57 -2.02 -14.22 -16.85
CA THR A 57 -1.82 -15.15 -17.98
C THR A 57 -2.45 -14.59 -19.25
N GLU A 58 -3.68 -14.10 -19.18
CA GLU A 58 -4.38 -13.50 -20.32
C GLU A 58 -3.59 -12.33 -20.92
N ARG A 59 -3.10 -11.41 -20.07
CA ARG A 59 -2.26 -10.29 -20.51
C ARG A 59 -0.91 -10.73 -21.06
N ALA A 60 -0.30 -11.78 -20.50
CA ALA A 60 1.04 -12.25 -20.84
C ALA A 60 1.08 -13.08 -22.13
N ILE A 61 -0.05 -13.69 -22.54
CA ILE A 61 -0.15 -14.48 -23.79
C ILE A 61 -0.44 -13.59 -25.01
N GLY A 62 -0.75 -12.30 -24.81
CA GLY A 62 -0.98 -11.37 -25.92
C GLY A 62 0.18 -11.30 -26.93
N ALA A 63 -0.14 -11.13 -28.21
CA ALA A 63 0.86 -11.11 -29.30
C ALA A 63 1.99 -10.11 -29.06
N ASP A 64 1.67 -8.91 -28.58
CA ASP A 64 2.63 -7.85 -28.28
C ASP A 64 3.72 -8.27 -27.27
N VAL A 65 3.37 -9.17 -26.35
CA VAL A 65 4.30 -9.69 -25.34
C VAL A 65 5.15 -10.82 -25.91
N MET A 66 4.52 -11.75 -26.61
CA MET A 66 5.18 -12.94 -27.14
C MET A 66 6.15 -12.62 -28.27
N GLU A 67 5.86 -11.61 -29.10
CA GLU A 67 6.67 -11.15 -30.20
C GLU A 67 7.74 -10.12 -29.78
N SER A 68 7.75 -9.69 -28.52
CA SER A 68 8.70 -8.70 -28.01
C SER A 68 10.12 -9.25 -27.95
N LEU A 69 11.13 -8.38 -28.08
CA LEU A 69 12.55 -8.76 -27.92
C LEU A 69 12.91 -9.22 -26.49
N THR A 70 12.05 -8.99 -25.52
CA THR A 70 12.26 -9.35 -24.11
C THR A 70 10.97 -9.86 -23.45
N PRO A 71 10.40 -10.98 -23.93
CA PRO A 71 9.09 -11.48 -23.44
C PRO A 71 9.08 -11.74 -21.93
N ALA A 72 10.15 -12.33 -21.38
CA ALA A 72 10.26 -12.60 -19.94
C ALA A 72 10.21 -11.31 -19.09
N GLN A 73 10.79 -10.22 -19.57
CA GLN A 73 10.71 -8.94 -18.85
C GLN A 73 9.31 -8.34 -18.91
N MET A 74 8.62 -8.49 -20.03
CA MET A 74 7.24 -8.05 -20.17
C MET A 74 6.31 -8.81 -19.23
N VAL A 75 6.44 -10.13 -19.14
CA VAL A 75 5.67 -10.94 -18.18
C VAL A 75 5.92 -10.51 -16.74
N ILE A 76 7.19 -10.28 -16.35
CA ILE A 76 7.53 -9.80 -15.01
C ILE A 76 6.92 -8.42 -14.75
N LYS A 77 6.93 -7.53 -15.74
CA LYS A 77 6.31 -6.21 -15.65
C LYS A 77 4.81 -6.31 -15.42
N ILE A 78 4.13 -7.19 -16.17
CA ILE A 78 2.68 -7.44 -16.01
C ILE A 78 2.36 -7.97 -14.61
N VAL A 79 3.12 -8.97 -14.12
CA VAL A 79 2.93 -9.48 -12.73
C VAL A 79 3.08 -8.35 -11.73
N ASN A 80 4.06 -7.50 -11.91
CA ASN A 80 4.33 -6.37 -11.04
C ASN A 80 3.19 -5.34 -11.04
N GLU A 81 2.68 -4.98 -12.21
CA GLU A 81 1.53 -4.07 -12.36
C GLU A 81 0.29 -4.65 -11.69
N GLU A 82 -0.01 -5.94 -11.90
CA GLU A 82 -1.15 -6.59 -11.28
C GLU A 82 -1.01 -6.73 -9.75
N LEU A 83 0.21 -6.91 -9.22
CA LEU A 83 0.45 -6.88 -7.77
C LEU A 83 0.19 -5.49 -7.19
N ILE A 84 0.60 -4.43 -7.88
CA ILE A 84 0.28 -3.05 -7.46
C ILE A 84 -1.23 -2.83 -7.45
N ASP A 85 -1.90 -3.23 -8.52
CA ASP A 85 -3.34 -3.11 -8.62
C ASP A 85 -4.05 -3.94 -7.55
N LEU A 86 -3.54 -5.14 -7.25
CA LEU A 86 -4.04 -5.98 -6.16
C LEU A 86 -3.87 -5.33 -4.79
N MET A 87 -2.86 -4.50 -4.57
CA MET A 87 -2.65 -3.74 -3.32
C MET A 87 -3.46 -2.43 -3.25
N GLY A 88 -4.09 -1.99 -4.31
CA GLY A 88 -4.92 -0.77 -4.31
C GLY A 88 -4.51 0.31 -5.30
N GLY A 89 -3.48 0.07 -6.11
CA GLY A 89 -2.97 1.06 -7.06
C GLY A 89 -2.33 2.28 -6.37
N THR A 90 -2.30 3.41 -7.07
CA THR A 90 -1.60 4.63 -6.60
C THR A 90 -2.48 5.63 -5.84
N LYS A 91 -3.79 5.37 -5.70
CA LYS A 91 -4.74 6.35 -5.15
C LYS A 91 -5.17 6.00 -3.72
N THR A 92 -4.29 6.24 -2.77
CA THR A 92 -4.54 5.97 -1.33
C THR A 92 -4.58 7.25 -0.49
N ARG A 93 -5.16 8.34 -1.03
CA ARG A 93 -5.32 9.57 -0.24
C ARG A 93 -6.48 9.44 0.73
N LEU A 94 -6.33 10.05 1.91
CA LEU A 94 -7.45 10.24 2.84
C LEU A 94 -8.51 11.14 2.20
N ALA A 95 -9.76 10.87 2.52
CA ALA A 95 -10.83 11.80 2.23
C ALA A 95 -10.55 13.15 2.89
N THR A 96 -10.96 14.22 2.25
CA THR A 96 -10.87 15.57 2.79
C THR A 96 -12.27 16.18 2.70
N ALA A 97 -12.78 16.65 3.82
CA ALA A 97 -14.07 17.34 3.87
C ALA A 97 -14.00 18.68 3.14
N PRO A 98 -15.10 19.13 2.49
CA PRO A 98 -15.16 20.46 1.91
C PRO A 98 -14.99 21.57 2.96
N HIS A 99 -15.46 21.30 4.18
CA HIS A 99 -15.32 22.17 5.34
C HIS A 99 -14.75 21.39 6.52
N PRO A 100 -13.71 21.91 7.21
CA PRO A 100 -13.14 21.26 8.39
C PRO A 100 -14.19 21.15 9.52
N PRO A 101 -14.03 20.13 10.38
CA PRO A 101 -13.02 19.07 10.37
C PRO A 101 -13.39 17.90 9.45
N THR A 102 -12.38 17.25 8.90
CA THR A 102 -12.54 15.91 8.30
C THR A 102 -12.59 14.87 9.41
N VAL A 103 -13.68 14.13 9.49
CA VAL A 103 -13.89 13.10 10.52
C VAL A 103 -13.53 11.73 9.97
N ILE A 104 -12.60 11.04 10.63
CA ILE A 104 -12.14 9.70 10.28
C ILE A 104 -12.42 8.77 11.46
N MET A 105 -13.13 7.68 11.22
CA MET A 105 -13.44 6.67 12.22
C MET A 105 -12.55 5.44 12.02
N LEU A 106 -11.80 5.03 13.05
CA LEU A 106 -11.04 3.80 13.05
C LEU A 106 -11.84 2.70 13.75
N CYS A 107 -12.06 1.58 13.05
CA CYS A 107 -12.76 0.41 13.59
C CYS A 107 -11.92 -0.86 13.42
N GLY A 108 -12.30 -1.96 14.07
CA GLY A 108 -11.61 -3.24 14.00
C GLY A 108 -11.62 -4.00 15.33
N LEU A 109 -11.10 -5.22 15.33
CA LEU A 109 -11.07 -6.07 16.50
C LEU A 109 -10.10 -5.59 17.58
N GLN A 110 -10.22 -6.14 18.79
CA GLN A 110 -9.29 -5.91 19.89
C GLN A 110 -7.90 -6.42 19.51
N GLY A 111 -6.87 -5.66 19.86
CA GLY A 111 -5.48 -6.03 19.54
C GLY A 111 -5.04 -5.77 18.11
N ALA A 112 -5.94 -5.35 17.21
CA ALA A 112 -5.58 -4.97 15.83
C ALA A 112 -4.71 -3.72 15.74
N GLY A 113 -4.55 -2.95 16.83
CA GLY A 113 -3.67 -1.76 16.84
C GLY A 113 -4.37 -0.44 16.51
N LYS A 114 -5.69 -0.32 16.68
CA LYS A 114 -6.47 0.90 16.40
C LYS A 114 -5.89 2.12 17.09
N THR A 115 -5.80 2.11 18.41
CA THR A 115 -5.30 3.23 19.24
C THR A 115 -3.90 3.69 18.80
N THR A 116 -3.00 2.74 18.55
CA THR A 116 -1.64 3.06 18.09
C THR A 116 -1.65 3.69 16.70
N HIS A 117 -2.46 3.16 15.76
CA HIS A 117 -2.53 3.69 14.40
C HIS A 117 -3.32 5.00 14.32
N CYS A 118 -4.26 5.22 15.25
CA CYS A 118 -4.89 6.52 15.43
C CYS A 118 -3.85 7.61 15.74
N ALA A 119 -2.95 7.35 16.69
CA ALA A 119 -1.85 8.26 17.03
C ALA A 119 -0.81 8.41 15.90
N LYS A 120 -0.45 7.31 15.20
CA LYS A 120 0.44 7.36 14.04
C LYS A 120 -0.13 8.22 12.91
N LEU A 121 -1.43 8.06 12.64
CA LEU A 121 -2.13 8.84 11.63
C LEU A 121 -2.18 10.33 12.02
N ALA A 122 -2.44 10.62 13.30
CA ALA A 122 -2.40 11.98 13.83
C ALA A 122 -1.02 12.62 13.66
N LEU A 123 0.05 11.90 13.99
CA LEU A 123 1.42 12.37 13.79
C LEU A 123 1.72 12.66 12.32
N MET A 124 1.31 11.77 11.42
CA MET A 124 1.49 11.97 9.98
C MET A 124 0.75 13.21 9.48
N LEU A 125 -0.49 13.44 9.92
CA LEU A 125 -1.28 14.62 9.56
C LEU A 125 -0.66 15.90 10.12
N LYS A 126 -0.21 15.88 11.38
CA LYS A 126 0.50 16.99 12.01
C LYS A 126 1.76 17.36 11.25
N ASN A 127 2.58 16.37 10.85
CA ASN A 127 3.80 16.59 10.07
C ASN A 127 3.52 17.17 8.67
N ARG A 128 2.29 17.04 8.17
CA ARG A 128 1.81 17.68 6.94
C ARG A 128 1.24 19.09 7.16
N GLY A 129 1.33 19.61 8.37
CA GLY A 129 0.84 20.94 8.73
C GLY A 129 -0.63 21.02 9.10
N SER A 130 -1.32 19.89 9.26
CA SER A 130 -2.72 19.86 9.71
C SER A 130 -2.81 19.85 11.24
N ARG A 131 -3.97 20.24 11.77
CA ARG A 131 -4.31 20.24 13.19
C ARG A 131 -5.30 19.11 13.51
N PRO A 132 -4.82 17.88 13.77
CA PRO A 132 -5.68 16.76 14.15
C PRO A 132 -6.07 16.83 15.63
N MET A 133 -7.26 16.25 15.96
CA MET A 133 -7.70 15.93 17.31
C MET A 133 -7.96 14.43 17.40
N LEU A 134 -7.54 13.81 18.48
CA LEU A 134 -7.84 12.40 18.80
C LEU A 134 -9.07 12.32 19.70
N VAL A 135 -9.91 11.31 19.51
CA VAL A 135 -11.14 11.10 20.30
C VAL A 135 -11.15 9.69 20.86
N ALA A 136 -11.23 9.56 22.19
CA ALA A 136 -11.26 8.28 22.88
C ALA A 136 -12.71 7.79 23.03
N CYS A 137 -13.12 6.84 22.18
CA CYS A 137 -14.42 6.17 22.25
C CYS A 137 -14.34 4.71 22.71
N ASP A 138 -13.18 4.17 23.09
CA ASP A 138 -13.05 2.86 23.74
C ASP A 138 -13.26 3.00 25.26
N ILE A 139 -14.52 3.18 25.66
CA ILE A 139 -14.91 3.43 27.06
C ILE A 139 -14.90 2.14 27.91
N TYR A 140 -14.95 0.97 27.29
CA TYR A 140 -14.98 -0.33 27.97
C TYR A 140 -13.63 -0.71 28.56
N ARG A 141 -12.58 -0.04 28.14
CA ARG A 141 -11.22 -0.29 28.59
C ARG A 141 -10.58 1.02 29.07
N PRO A 142 -10.62 1.30 30.37
CA PRO A 142 -10.02 2.53 30.95
C PRO A 142 -8.52 2.69 30.58
N ALA A 143 -7.82 1.57 30.44
CA ALA A 143 -6.44 1.57 29.99
C ALA A 143 -6.29 2.06 28.54
N ALA A 144 -7.28 1.88 27.66
CA ALA A 144 -7.22 2.35 26.29
C ALA A 144 -7.32 3.88 26.20
N ILE A 145 -8.22 4.48 27.00
CA ILE A 145 -8.32 5.95 27.10
C ILE A 145 -6.98 6.54 27.54
N LYS A 146 -6.42 6.00 28.63
CA LYS A 146 -5.11 6.45 29.14
C LYS A 146 -3.98 6.23 28.13
N GLN A 147 -4.03 5.11 27.39
CA GLN A 147 -3.07 4.82 26.33
C GLN A 147 -3.15 5.88 25.23
N LEU A 148 -4.36 6.26 24.77
CA LEU A 148 -4.53 7.27 23.75
C LEU A 148 -4.06 8.64 24.23
N GLN A 149 -4.30 9.00 25.51
CA GLN A 149 -3.79 10.23 26.13
C GLN A 149 -2.26 10.29 26.10
N VAL A 150 -1.59 9.24 26.58
CA VAL A 150 -0.12 9.16 26.57
C VAL A 150 0.43 9.24 25.14
N LEU A 151 -0.23 8.60 24.18
CA LEU A 151 0.17 8.67 22.77
C LEU A 151 -0.06 10.07 22.21
N GLY A 152 -1.19 10.71 22.52
CA GLY A 152 -1.50 12.08 22.14
C GLY A 152 -0.46 13.08 22.67
N GLU A 153 -0.06 12.95 23.93
CA GLU A 153 1.03 13.75 24.52
C GLU A 153 2.37 13.56 23.78
N LYS A 154 2.73 12.30 23.50
CA LYS A 154 3.97 11.98 22.76
C LYS A 154 4.02 12.58 21.36
N VAL A 155 2.89 12.61 20.65
CA VAL A 155 2.81 13.22 19.32
C VAL A 155 2.47 14.72 19.36
N GLY A 156 2.12 15.24 20.55
CA GLY A 156 1.70 16.62 20.73
C GLY A 156 0.42 16.97 20.00
N VAL A 157 -0.60 16.09 20.12
CA VAL A 157 -1.94 16.22 19.54
C VAL A 157 -2.97 16.15 20.68
N PRO A 158 -3.96 17.05 20.71
CA PRO A 158 -4.97 17.04 21.75
C PRO A 158 -5.82 15.75 21.67
N VAL A 159 -6.20 15.26 22.86
CA VAL A 159 -7.07 14.09 23.01
C VAL A 159 -8.36 14.53 23.72
N PHE A 160 -9.48 14.33 23.06
CA PHE A 160 -10.80 14.53 23.66
C PHE A 160 -11.29 13.22 24.28
N GLU A 161 -11.66 13.25 25.54
CA GLU A 161 -12.22 12.12 26.28
C GLU A 161 -13.30 12.60 27.28
N LYS A 162 -14.21 11.73 27.64
CA LYS A 162 -15.28 11.95 28.62
C LYS A 162 -15.46 10.76 29.55
N GLY A 163 -14.37 10.02 29.82
CA GLY A 163 -14.40 8.84 30.67
C GLY A 163 -15.35 7.77 30.14
N THR A 164 -16.35 7.38 30.93
CA THR A 164 -17.32 6.32 30.62
C THR A 164 -18.62 6.81 29.98
N GLN A 165 -18.66 8.05 29.48
CA GLN A 165 -19.81 8.59 28.75
C GLN A 165 -20.07 7.79 27.47
N ASP A 166 -21.33 7.69 27.01
CA ASP A 166 -21.72 7.05 25.73
C ASP A 166 -20.74 7.47 24.61
N PRO A 167 -20.13 6.53 23.88
CA PRO A 167 -19.17 6.82 22.83
C PRO A 167 -19.77 7.67 21.70
N VAL A 168 -21.07 7.52 21.42
CA VAL A 168 -21.77 8.29 20.41
C VAL A 168 -21.80 9.77 20.80
N GLU A 169 -22.17 10.05 22.06
CA GLU A 169 -22.26 11.42 22.56
C GLU A 169 -20.87 12.05 22.70
N THR A 170 -19.88 11.26 23.12
CA THR A 170 -18.47 11.69 23.17
C THR A 170 -17.96 12.08 21.77
N ALA A 171 -18.24 11.28 20.75
CA ALA A 171 -17.87 11.59 19.37
C ALA A 171 -18.55 12.85 18.82
N LYS A 172 -19.85 13.07 19.12
CA LYS A 172 -20.58 14.27 18.73
C LYS A 172 -19.98 15.54 19.35
N GLN A 173 -19.73 15.50 20.64
CA GLN A 173 -19.13 16.63 21.38
C GLN A 173 -17.72 16.93 20.88
N ALA A 174 -16.93 15.91 20.58
CA ALA A 174 -15.59 16.07 20.00
C ALA A 174 -15.63 16.77 18.65
N VAL A 175 -16.54 16.39 17.76
CA VAL A 175 -16.68 17.04 16.44
C VAL A 175 -17.14 18.49 16.57
N ALA A 176 -18.04 18.80 17.54
CA ALA A 176 -18.46 20.18 17.81
C ALA A 176 -17.26 21.01 18.30
N LEU A 177 -16.54 20.53 19.31
CA LEU A 177 -15.34 21.20 19.83
C LEU A 177 -14.28 21.41 18.76
N ALA A 178 -14.04 20.39 17.92
CA ALA A 178 -13.07 20.49 16.85
C ALA A 178 -13.39 21.58 15.82
N LYS A 179 -14.68 21.85 15.57
CA LYS A 179 -15.13 22.99 14.73
C LYS A 179 -14.81 24.32 15.39
N ASP A 180 -15.11 24.43 16.69
CA ASP A 180 -14.91 25.68 17.45
C ASP A 180 -13.41 25.99 17.60
N GLU A 181 -12.56 24.98 17.80
CA GLU A 181 -11.10 25.12 17.90
C GLU A 181 -10.41 25.22 16.53
N GLY A 182 -11.15 24.99 15.44
CA GLY A 182 -10.63 25.03 14.08
C GLY A 182 -9.65 23.90 13.77
N ASN A 183 -9.89 22.69 14.29
CA ASN A 183 -9.14 21.50 13.91
C ASN A 183 -9.47 21.08 12.48
N ASP A 184 -8.47 20.55 11.77
CA ASP A 184 -8.64 20.10 10.38
C ASP A 184 -9.13 18.66 10.30
N TYR A 185 -8.76 17.83 11.28
CA TYR A 185 -9.10 16.42 11.36
C TYR A 185 -9.57 16.01 12.76
N VAL A 186 -10.56 15.12 12.79
CA VAL A 186 -11.00 14.40 13.99
C VAL A 186 -10.79 12.91 13.75
N LEU A 187 -9.98 12.27 14.58
CA LEU A 187 -9.69 10.84 14.51
C LEU A 187 -10.35 10.12 15.68
N ILE A 188 -11.38 9.32 15.40
CA ILE A 188 -12.17 8.61 16.40
C ILE A 188 -11.60 7.20 16.58
N ASP A 189 -11.02 6.94 17.76
CA ASP A 189 -10.60 5.60 18.19
C ASP A 189 -11.76 4.88 18.83
N THR A 190 -12.36 3.92 18.13
CA THR A 190 -13.54 3.18 18.62
C THR A 190 -13.15 1.95 19.43
N ALA A 191 -14.07 1.44 20.22
CA ALA A 191 -13.93 0.20 20.92
C ALA A 191 -13.61 -0.97 19.98
N GLY A 192 -12.92 -1.97 20.50
CA GLY A 192 -12.71 -3.24 19.84
C GLY A 192 -13.01 -4.39 20.77
N ARG A 193 -13.70 -5.40 20.27
CA ARG A 193 -13.97 -6.65 20.97
C ARG A 193 -13.16 -7.78 20.37
N LEU A 194 -13.05 -8.90 21.11
CA LEU A 194 -12.31 -10.09 20.65
C LEU A 194 -12.95 -10.71 19.40
N HIS A 195 -14.28 -10.64 19.33
CA HIS A 195 -15.08 -11.15 18.21
C HIS A 195 -16.05 -10.08 17.72
N ILE A 196 -16.54 -10.26 16.51
CA ILE A 196 -17.61 -9.44 15.96
C ILE A 196 -18.91 -9.87 16.63
N ASP A 197 -19.52 -8.97 17.39
CA ASP A 197 -20.83 -9.16 18.00
C ASP A 197 -21.80 -8.04 17.58
N GLU A 198 -23.08 -8.28 17.77
CA GLU A 198 -24.14 -7.33 17.41
C GLU A 198 -23.97 -6.00 18.14
N GLN A 199 -23.59 -6.03 19.43
CA GLN A 199 -23.46 -4.83 20.25
C GLN A 199 -22.36 -3.90 19.73
N LEU A 200 -21.20 -4.47 19.33
CA LEU A 200 -20.12 -3.69 18.70
C LEU A 200 -20.59 -3.07 17.40
N MET A 201 -21.25 -3.87 16.57
CA MET A 201 -21.70 -3.39 15.25
C MET A 201 -22.78 -2.34 15.36
N ASP A 202 -23.70 -2.43 16.31
CA ASP A 202 -24.74 -1.45 16.56
C ASP A 202 -24.16 -0.14 17.12
N GLU A 203 -23.19 -0.22 18.03
CA GLU A 203 -22.46 0.95 18.51
C GLU A 203 -21.78 1.70 17.37
N LEU A 204 -21.03 0.98 16.53
CA LEU A 204 -20.35 1.57 15.38
C LEU A 204 -21.32 2.17 14.35
N LYS A 205 -22.48 1.53 14.12
CA LYS A 205 -23.54 2.09 13.27
C LYS A 205 -24.12 3.36 13.87
N ARG A 206 -24.35 3.41 15.19
CA ARG A 206 -24.84 4.60 15.89
C ARG A 206 -23.83 5.76 15.78
N ILE A 207 -22.55 5.52 16.01
CA ILE A 207 -21.50 6.53 15.81
C ILE A 207 -21.50 7.00 14.37
N LYS A 208 -21.54 6.08 13.39
CA LYS A 208 -21.58 6.42 11.96
C LYS A 208 -22.78 7.28 11.60
N SER A 209 -23.99 6.96 12.10
CA SER A 209 -25.21 7.70 11.77
C SER A 209 -25.20 9.11 12.33
N GLU A 210 -24.71 9.29 13.55
CA GLU A 210 -24.73 10.56 14.27
C GLU A 210 -23.60 11.50 13.85
N VAL A 211 -22.38 10.96 13.70
CA VAL A 211 -21.18 11.76 13.40
C VAL A 211 -20.95 11.92 11.89
N ARG A 212 -21.47 10.99 11.09
CA ARG A 212 -21.31 10.93 9.63
C ARG A 212 -19.83 11.08 9.21
N PRO A 213 -18.97 10.13 9.59
CA PRO A 213 -17.55 10.22 9.26
C PRO A 213 -17.37 10.31 7.75
N HIS A 214 -16.38 11.10 7.32
CA HIS A 214 -16.01 11.24 5.92
C HIS A 214 -15.26 10.02 5.43
N GLU A 215 -14.68 9.26 6.37
CA GLU A 215 -13.93 8.04 6.07
C GLU A 215 -13.98 7.06 7.24
N ILE A 216 -14.22 5.79 6.93
CA ILE A 216 -14.20 4.68 7.89
C ILE A 216 -13.03 3.76 7.52
N LEU A 217 -12.04 3.69 8.40
CA LEU A 217 -10.84 2.87 8.20
C LEU A 217 -10.89 1.64 9.10
N LEU A 218 -10.88 0.46 8.49
CA LEU A 218 -10.76 -0.79 9.21
C LEU A 218 -9.30 -1.12 9.47
N VAL A 219 -8.96 -1.26 10.74
CA VAL A 219 -7.63 -1.67 11.19
C VAL A 219 -7.61 -3.18 11.34
N VAL A 220 -6.73 -3.83 10.57
CA VAL A 220 -6.63 -5.28 10.47
C VAL A 220 -5.21 -5.73 10.80
N ASP A 221 -5.10 -6.74 11.66
CA ASP A 221 -3.84 -7.39 11.99
C ASP A 221 -3.47 -8.39 10.88
N ALA A 222 -2.36 -8.16 10.20
CA ALA A 222 -1.89 -9.03 9.13
C ALA A 222 -1.52 -10.44 9.61
N MET A 223 -1.20 -10.60 10.90
CA MET A 223 -0.81 -11.89 11.48
C MET A 223 -1.99 -12.86 11.68
N THR A 224 -3.24 -12.36 11.62
CA THR A 224 -4.43 -13.20 11.82
C THR A 224 -4.80 -14.05 10.59
N GLY A 225 -4.04 -13.96 9.50
CA GLY A 225 -4.23 -14.81 8.33
C GLY A 225 -5.61 -14.65 7.69
N GLN A 226 -6.28 -15.77 7.37
CA GLN A 226 -7.58 -15.76 6.72
C GLN A 226 -8.71 -15.17 7.58
N ASP A 227 -8.57 -15.14 8.90
CA ASP A 227 -9.55 -14.49 9.78
C ASP A 227 -9.64 -12.99 9.51
N ALA A 228 -8.52 -12.36 9.13
CA ALA A 228 -8.51 -10.96 8.68
C ALA A 228 -9.45 -10.71 7.49
N VAL A 229 -9.57 -11.68 6.58
CA VAL A 229 -10.44 -11.60 5.42
C VAL A 229 -11.92 -11.66 5.82
N ASN A 230 -12.27 -12.57 6.72
CA ASN A 230 -13.64 -12.72 7.24
C ASN A 230 -14.06 -11.44 7.99
N VAL A 231 -13.18 -10.93 8.86
CA VAL A 231 -13.40 -9.68 9.58
C VAL A 231 -13.62 -8.52 8.61
N ALA A 232 -12.76 -8.39 7.61
CA ALA A 232 -12.87 -7.32 6.62
C ALA A 232 -14.17 -7.38 5.81
N SER A 233 -14.62 -8.59 5.43
CA SER A 233 -15.90 -8.79 4.74
C SER A 233 -17.07 -8.34 5.59
N THR A 234 -17.14 -8.83 6.84
CA THR A 234 -18.26 -8.52 7.77
C THR A 234 -18.33 -7.02 8.09
N PHE A 235 -17.19 -6.38 8.37
CA PHE A 235 -17.16 -4.94 8.61
C PHE A 235 -17.55 -4.14 7.36
N ASN A 236 -17.15 -4.58 6.18
CA ASN A 236 -17.53 -3.91 4.94
C ASN A 236 -19.03 -4.06 4.63
N GLU A 237 -19.61 -5.23 4.82
CA GLU A 237 -21.04 -5.50 4.62
C GLU A 237 -21.91 -4.71 5.61
N THR A 238 -21.45 -4.60 6.86
CA THR A 238 -22.26 -4.00 7.95
C THR A 238 -22.10 -2.49 8.04
N LEU A 239 -20.88 -1.99 7.89
CA LEU A 239 -20.56 -0.56 8.06
C LEU A 239 -20.27 0.15 6.74
N GLY A 240 -19.87 -0.57 5.67
CA GLY A 240 -19.40 0.06 4.44
C GLY A 240 -18.11 0.83 4.69
N ILE A 241 -17.02 0.14 4.91
CA ILE A 241 -15.68 0.74 5.12
C ILE A 241 -15.20 1.43 3.85
N ASP A 242 -14.29 2.41 3.99
CA ASP A 242 -13.71 3.16 2.86
C ASP A 242 -12.26 2.76 2.56
N GLY A 243 -11.58 2.15 3.54
CA GLY A 243 -10.21 1.69 3.38
C GLY A 243 -9.74 0.80 4.51
N LEU A 244 -8.57 0.20 4.31
CA LEU A 244 -7.91 -0.70 5.24
C LEU A 244 -6.61 -0.09 5.75
N ILE A 245 -6.32 -0.30 7.03
CA ILE A 245 -5.00 -0.10 7.64
C ILE A 245 -4.50 -1.49 8.05
N LEU A 246 -3.38 -1.90 7.48
CA LEU A 246 -2.75 -3.16 7.84
C LEU A 246 -1.70 -2.93 8.92
N THR A 247 -1.71 -3.77 9.95
CA THR A 247 -0.80 -3.65 11.08
C THR A 247 0.08 -4.88 11.21
N LYS A 248 1.17 -4.75 11.96
CA LYS A 248 2.11 -5.85 12.30
C LYS A 248 2.73 -6.56 11.09
N LEU A 249 2.93 -5.83 10.00
CA LEU A 249 3.61 -6.39 8.81
C LEU A 249 5.10 -6.69 9.06
N ASP A 250 5.68 -6.12 10.10
CA ASP A 250 7.03 -6.42 10.58
C ASP A 250 7.17 -7.83 11.19
N GLY A 251 6.08 -8.36 11.76
CA GLY A 251 6.02 -9.70 12.35
C GLY A 251 5.57 -10.80 11.39
N ASP A 252 4.89 -10.45 10.30
CA ASP A 252 4.39 -11.41 9.31
C ASP A 252 5.29 -11.50 8.09
N THR A 253 5.90 -12.66 7.89
CA THR A 253 6.71 -12.95 6.70
C THR A 253 5.86 -13.29 5.46
N ARG A 254 4.57 -13.63 5.64
CA ARG A 254 3.67 -14.09 4.57
C ARG A 254 2.93 -12.96 3.86
N GLY A 255 2.26 -12.09 4.62
CA GLY A 255 1.58 -10.89 4.12
C GLY A 255 0.35 -11.12 3.22
N GLY A 256 0.01 -12.36 2.91
CA GLY A 256 -1.03 -12.69 1.92
C GLY A 256 -2.46 -12.38 2.37
N ALA A 257 -2.71 -12.39 3.67
CA ALA A 257 -4.01 -12.00 4.23
C ALA A 257 -4.39 -10.57 3.83
N ALA A 258 -3.42 -9.68 3.74
CA ALA A 258 -3.60 -8.31 3.29
C ALA A 258 -4.14 -8.21 1.86
N LEU A 259 -3.55 -8.99 0.97
CA LEU A 259 -3.98 -9.08 -0.44
C LEU A 259 -5.40 -9.65 -0.54
N SER A 260 -5.69 -10.67 0.27
CA SER A 260 -6.99 -11.33 0.31
C SER A 260 -8.09 -10.41 0.87
N ALA A 261 -7.82 -9.71 1.98
CA ALA A 261 -8.77 -8.78 2.57
C ALA A 261 -9.16 -7.66 1.59
N ARG A 262 -8.19 -7.10 0.88
CA ARG A 262 -8.47 -6.09 -0.15
C ARG A 262 -9.26 -6.68 -1.31
N ALA A 263 -8.88 -7.86 -1.81
CA ALA A 263 -9.57 -8.48 -2.95
C ALA A 263 -11.03 -8.82 -2.64
N VAL A 264 -11.32 -9.26 -1.41
CA VAL A 264 -12.69 -9.60 -0.98
C VAL A 264 -13.54 -8.36 -0.73
N THR A 265 -12.99 -7.33 -0.09
CA THR A 265 -13.73 -6.10 0.21
C THR A 265 -13.82 -5.13 -0.96
N GLY A 266 -12.92 -5.23 -1.93
CA GLY A 266 -12.77 -4.23 -3.01
C GLY A 266 -12.26 -2.87 -2.53
N LYS A 267 -11.94 -2.73 -1.23
CA LYS A 267 -11.52 -1.47 -0.63
C LYS A 267 -10.00 -1.31 -0.64
N PRO A 268 -9.48 -0.10 -0.86
CA PRO A 268 -8.04 0.11 -0.95
C PRO A 268 -7.37 -0.04 0.43
N ILE A 269 -6.16 -0.57 0.43
CA ILE A 269 -5.27 -0.45 1.58
C ILE A 269 -4.72 0.97 1.56
N LYS A 270 -5.01 1.75 2.59
CA LYS A 270 -4.58 3.15 2.68
C LYS A 270 -3.25 3.30 3.38
N PHE A 271 -3.04 2.54 4.44
CA PHE A 271 -1.82 2.58 5.23
C PHE A 271 -1.37 1.20 5.66
N VAL A 272 -0.07 1.10 5.93
CA VAL A 272 0.59 -0.08 6.45
C VAL A 272 1.45 0.29 7.66
N GLY A 273 1.27 -0.42 8.76
CA GLY A 273 2.11 -0.32 9.95
C GLY A 273 3.28 -1.29 9.83
N ILE A 274 4.48 -0.75 9.77
CA ILE A 274 5.72 -1.48 9.49
C ILE A 274 6.62 -1.65 10.72
N GLY A 275 6.15 -1.25 11.89
CA GLY A 275 6.89 -1.35 13.15
C GLY A 275 6.14 -0.72 14.31
N GLU A 276 6.76 -0.70 15.49
CA GLU A 276 6.14 -0.21 16.72
C GLU A 276 6.27 1.31 16.93
N LYS A 277 7.25 1.96 16.30
CA LYS A 277 7.49 3.40 16.47
C LYS A 277 6.33 4.21 15.88
N LEU A 278 6.08 5.38 16.45
CA LEU A 278 5.01 6.26 16.00
C LEU A 278 5.20 6.78 14.56
N GLY A 279 6.43 6.81 14.06
CA GLY A 279 6.73 7.13 12.66
C GLY A 279 6.58 5.97 11.67
N ASP A 280 6.39 4.74 12.16
CA ASP A 280 6.34 3.54 11.32
C ASP A 280 4.93 3.34 10.71
N LEU A 281 4.52 4.30 9.91
CA LEU A 281 3.26 4.27 9.13
C LEU A 281 3.56 4.70 7.71
N ASP A 282 3.35 3.80 6.77
CA ASP A 282 3.60 4.05 5.36
C ASP A 282 2.37 3.88 4.48
N THR A 283 2.47 4.37 3.25
CA THR A 283 1.50 4.03 2.20
C THR A 283 1.91 2.70 1.55
N PRO A 284 0.94 1.91 1.04
CA PRO A 284 1.25 0.63 0.39
C PRO A 284 2.29 0.76 -0.73
N THR A 285 2.23 1.84 -1.50
CA THR A 285 3.18 2.08 -2.61
C THR A 285 4.59 2.42 -2.15
N ALA A 286 4.75 3.15 -1.04
CA ALA A 286 6.07 3.42 -0.44
C ALA A 286 6.66 2.12 0.11
N TRP A 287 5.88 1.41 0.90
CA TRP A 287 6.27 0.14 1.49
C TRP A 287 6.61 -0.94 0.44
N LEU A 288 5.82 -1.08 -0.64
CA LEU A 288 6.13 -1.98 -1.75
C LEU A 288 7.47 -1.65 -2.42
N ARG A 289 7.83 -0.38 -2.55
CA ARG A 289 9.12 0.02 -3.13
C ARG A 289 10.31 -0.40 -2.28
N GLU A 290 10.13 -0.51 -0.98
CA GLU A 290 11.16 -0.90 -0.02
C GLU A 290 11.15 -2.41 0.25
N SER A 291 10.02 -3.09 0.00
CA SER A 291 9.91 -4.53 0.20
C SER A 291 10.81 -5.32 -0.76
N SER A 292 11.36 -6.44 -0.27
CA SER A 292 12.25 -7.31 -1.05
C SER A 292 11.60 -7.83 -2.34
N ALA A 293 10.29 -8.08 -2.34
CA ALA A 293 9.54 -8.53 -3.50
C ALA A 293 9.58 -7.51 -4.66
N TRP A 294 9.38 -6.23 -4.33
CA TRP A 294 9.42 -5.15 -5.31
C TRP A 294 10.83 -4.83 -5.77
N VAL A 295 11.78 -4.79 -4.83
CA VAL A 295 13.21 -4.56 -5.14
C VAL A 295 13.70 -5.64 -6.10
N THR A 296 13.28 -6.89 -5.90
CA THR A 296 13.61 -8.02 -6.79
C THR A 296 12.99 -7.85 -8.16
N CYS A 297 11.69 -7.58 -8.28
CA CYS A 297 11.04 -7.32 -9.58
C CYS A 297 11.67 -6.11 -10.29
N SER A 298 11.90 -5.02 -9.59
CA SER A 298 12.49 -3.80 -10.17
C SER A 298 13.98 -3.97 -10.55
N ARG A 299 14.76 -4.74 -9.77
CA ARG A 299 16.14 -5.13 -10.13
C ARG A 299 16.18 -6.04 -11.36
N LEU A 300 15.22 -6.94 -11.46
CA LEU A 300 15.09 -7.82 -12.61
C LEU A 300 14.74 -7.03 -13.89
N LEU A 301 13.96 -5.96 -13.78
CA LEU A 301 13.64 -5.08 -14.88
C LEU A 301 14.81 -4.15 -15.26
N LYS A 302 15.62 -3.70 -14.29
CA LYS A 302 16.75 -2.78 -14.51
C LYS A 302 18.01 -3.45 -15.07
N ARG A 303 18.19 -4.76 -14.90
CA ARG A 303 19.35 -5.48 -15.44
C ARG A 303 19.18 -5.73 -16.93
N ARG A 304 19.49 -4.74 -17.76
CA ARG A 304 20.05 -4.65 -19.11
C ARG A 304 19.49 -3.43 -19.84
N ARG A 305 20.07 -2.28 -19.60
CA ARG A 305 20.38 -1.41 -20.73
C ARG A 305 21.76 -1.88 -21.22
N PRO A 306 21.91 -2.45 -22.42
CA PRO A 306 23.23 -2.65 -22.97
C PRO A 306 23.90 -1.28 -23.03
N PRO A 307 25.19 -1.16 -22.70
CA PRO A 307 25.88 0.10 -22.90
C PRO A 307 25.70 0.48 -24.36
N LEU A 308 25.18 1.68 -24.60
CA LEU A 308 25.18 2.28 -25.93
C LEU A 308 26.65 2.32 -26.38
N THR A 309 27.08 1.31 -27.16
CA THR A 309 28.36 1.33 -27.82
C THR A 309 28.36 2.58 -28.69
N ARG A 310 29.08 3.60 -28.23
CA ARG A 310 29.44 4.76 -29.04
C ARG A 310 30.08 4.20 -30.31
N ARG A 311 29.32 4.10 -31.38
CA ARG A 311 29.84 3.89 -32.72
C ARG A 311 30.84 5.00 -32.95
N ARG A 312 32.14 4.70 -32.78
CA ARG A 312 33.22 5.58 -33.21
C ARG A 312 33.00 5.85 -34.71
N ARG A 313 32.55 7.05 -35.01
CA ARG A 313 32.64 7.59 -36.37
C ARG A 313 34.14 7.60 -36.73
N ARG A 314 34.55 6.61 -37.46
CA ARG A 314 35.81 6.67 -38.21
C ARG A 314 35.65 7.80 -39.24
N SER A 315 36.24 8.96 -38.96
CA SER A 315 36.47 9.99 -39.92
C SER A 315 37.47 9.46 -40.93
N SER A 316 37.01 9.10 -42.11
CA SER A 316 37.86 8.88 -43.30
C SER A 316 38.45 10.23 -43.69
N ARG A 317 39.67 10.51 -43.20
CA ARG A 317 40.52 11.53 -43.80
C ARG A 317 40.99 11.02 -45.15
N ARG A 318 40.34 11.43 -46.21
CA ARG A 318 40.89 11.37 -47.55
C ARG A 318 42.09 12.33 -47.62
N ARG A 319 43.28 11.77 -47.83
CA ARG A 319 44.46 12.49 -48.28
C ARG A 319 44.16 13.02 -49.66
N TYR A 320 44.14 14.32 -49.86
CA TYR A 320 44.37 14.94 -51.18
C TYR A 320 45.77 15.51 -51.20
N GLY A 321 46.48 15.15 -52.28
CA GLY A 321 47.89 15.39 -52.48
C GLY A 321 48.19 16.87 -52.72
N ARG A 322 49.47 17.16 -52.46
CA ARG A 322 50.20 18.34 -52.82
C ARG A 322 50.23 18.50 -54.32
N THR A 323 49.93 19.67 -54.83
CA THR A 323 50.59 20.24 -56.03
C THR A 323 50.98 21.67 -55.71
N SER A 324 52.26 21.89 -55.93
CA SER A 324 52.99 23.13 -55.86
C SER A 324 52.65 24.02 -57.04
N SER A 325 52.56 25.32 -56.86
CA SER A 325 53.24 26.33 -57.71
C SER A 325 52.91 27.78 -57.29
N THR A 326 53.95 28.43 -56.87
CA THR A 326 54.52 29.73 -57.37
C THR A 326 53.64 30.99 -57.34
N SER A 327 54.11 31.85 -56.43
CA SER A 327 54.39 33.28 -56.64
C SER A 327 53.33 34.17 -57.31
N THR A 328 52.91 35.27 -56.69
CA THR A 328 53.34 36.61 -57.11
C THR A 328 52.77 37.63 -56.09
N THR A 329 53.68 38.45 -55.64
CA THR A 329 53.56 39.78 -55.03
C THR A 329 52.56 40.68 -55.77
N CYS A 330 51.78 41.47 -55.04
CA CYS A 330 51.70 42.88 -55.23
C CYS A 330 51.04 43.64 -54.11
N SER A 331 51.72 44.70 -53.75
CA SER A 331 51.49 45.77 -52.80
C SER A 331 50.29 46.64 -53.19
N ILE A 332 49.94 47.53 -52.24
CA ILE A 332 49.43 48.90 -52.37
C ILE A 332 48.01 49.10 -51.80
N ARG A 333 48.04 49.81 -50.78
CA ARG A 333 47.35 50.88 -50.06
C ARG A 333 46.41 50.50 -48.99
#